data_c89c2dff534a706ee5fda8c0347f6fdd
#
_entry.id   c89c2dff534a706ee5fda8c0347f6fdd
#
_cell.length_a   1.000
_cell.length_b   1.000
_cell.length_c   1.000
_cell.angle_alpha   90.00
_cell.angle_beta   90.00
_cell.angle_gamma   90.00
#
_symmetry.space_group_name_H-M   'P 1'
#
loop_
_entity.id
_entity.type
_entity.pdbx_description
1 polymer ?
#
loop_
_entity_poly.entity_id
_entity_poly.type
_entity_poly.pdbx_seq_one_letter_code
_entity_poly.pdbx_strand_id
1 'polypeptide(L)'
;GQQQRVALARMGAARPGIFMFDEPMSALDSYLKSALEQNMLDLFDVCNRTVLYVSHDIDEACRLCERICVMHNGHVEEIGSIEDVVRRPQTLAALRLTGCKNTSRARKIGEEEVEALDWGMTFNVGREVPDNVAYLGIRASYFHVDNRAERGRNSYDLHVARVSDSRFERLVLLDAPRVDAPTRLQWKVNKVGVPADGLPQAGETLRMHFDASKIHLVCR
;
A
#
# COMPACT_ATOMS: atom_id res chain seq x y z
N GLY A 1 10.53 25.09 8.52
CA GLY A 1 9.18 25.61 8.82
C GLY A 1 8.97 27.08 8.43
N GLN A 2 9.74 28.05 8.94
CA GLN A 2 9.52 29.48 8.64
C GLN A 2 9.81 29.82 7.18
N GLN A 3 10.91 29.34 6.62
CA GLN A 3 11.29 29.59 5.23
C GLN A 3 10.24 29.06 4.25
N GLN A 4 9.65 27.89 4.52
CA GLN A 4 8.60 27.29 3.69
C GLN A 4 7.31 28.10 3.73
N ARG A 5 6.89 28.60 4.90
CA ARG A 5 5.74 29.51 5.03
C ARG A 5 5.94 30.81 4.23
N VAL A 6 7.15 31.38 4.27
CA VAL A 6 7.51 32.57 3.48
C VAL A 6 7.45 32.25 1.97
N ALA A 7 7.93 31.08 1.55
CA ALA A 7 7.87 30.65 0.16
C ALA A 7 6.41 30.49 -0.32
N LEU A 8 5.54 29.89 0.49
CA LEU A 8 4.10 29.76 0.19
C LEU A 8 3.41 31.12 0.08
N ALA A 9 3.68 32.03 1.03
CA ALA A 9 3.12 33.38 0.99
C ALA A 9 3.56 34.16 -0.27
N ARG A 10 4.82 34.02 -0.67
CA ARG A 10 5.35 34.62 -1.91
C ARG A 10 4.67 34.04 -3.16
N MET A 11 4.49 32.71 -3.22
CA MET A 11 3.79 32.08 -4.33
C MET A 11 2.34 32.56 -4.43
N GLY A 12 1.60 32.60 -3.31
CA GLY A 12 0.23 33.11 -3.29
C GLY A 12 0.11 34.56 -3.75
N ALA A 13 1.05 35.42 -3.31
CA ALA A 13 1.10 36.83 -3.68
C ALA A 13 1.36 37.03 -5.18
N ALA A 14 2.09 36.15 -5.84
CA ALA A 14 2.39 36.20 -7.27
C ALA A 14 1.19 35.86 -8.16
N ARG A 15 0.11 35.30 -7.61
CA ARG A 15 -1.11 34.85 -8.32
C ARG A 15 -0.83 34.04 -9.59
N PRO A 16 -0.07 32.94 -9.53
CA PRO A 16 0.29 32.16 -10.71
C PRO A 16 -0.93 31.50 -11.31
N GLY A 17 -0.86 31.10 -12.58
CA GLY A 17 -1.88 30.28 -13.24
C GLY A 17 -1.88 28.84 -12.80
N ILE A 18 -0.69 28.31 -12.41
CA ILE A 18 -0.46 26.93 -11.93
C ILE A 18 0.49 27.01 -10.73
N PHE A 19 0.15 26.31 -9.66
CA PHE A 19 1.06 26.09 -8.54
C PHE A 19 1.83 24.78 -8.77
N MET A 20 3.14 24.80 -8.51
CA MET A 20 3.99 23.63 -8.58
C MET A 20 4.73 23.44 -7.25
N PHE A 21 4.52 22.30 -6.61
CA PHE A 21 5.18 21.92 -5.36
C PHE A 21 6.01 20.67 -5.59
N ASP A 22 7.29 20.75 -5.23
CA ASP A 22 8.20 19.61 -5.30
C ASP A 22 8.65 19.25 -3.87
N GLU A 23 8.11 18.12 -3.38
CA GLU A 23 8.35 17.57 -2.04
C GLU A 23 8.31 18.61 -0.88
N PRO A 24 7.27 19.46 -0.78
CA PRO A 24 7.28 20.59 0.13
C PRO A 24 7.28 20.20 1.61
N MET A 25 6.96 18.96 1.94
CA MET A 25 6.87 18.47 3.31
C MET A 25 8.01 17.52 3.71
N SER A 26 8.95 17.20 2.81
CA SER A 26 9.99 16.18 3.03
C SER A 26 10.93 16.44 4.20
N ALA A 27 11.17 17.71 4.56
CA ALA A 27 12.09 18.12 5.62
C ALA A 27 11.40 18.50 6.94
N LEU A 28 10.09 18.18 7.10
CA LEU A 28 9.31 18.57 8.26
C LEU A 28 9.07 17.40 9.22
N ASP A 29 9.04 17.70 10.52
CA ASP A 29 8.52 16.79 11.52
C ASP A 29 6.97 16.64 11.37
N SER A 30 6.41 15.61 11.99
CA SER A 30 4.99 15.25 11.84
C SER A 30 4.02 16.38 12.27
N TYR A 31 4.39 17.18 13.27
CA TYR A 31 3.55 18.28 13.75
C TYR A 31 3.52 19.44 12.74
N LEU A 32 4.70 19.84 12.26
CA LEU A 32 4.82 20.90 11.26
C LEU A 32 4.24 20.47 9.91
N LYS A 33 4.37 19.17 9.55
CA LYS A 33 3.77 18.58 8.37
C LYS A 33 2.25 18.76 8.39
N SER A 34 1.58 18.36 9.48
CA SER A 34 0.12 18.49 9.60
C SER A 34 -0.35 19.94 9.53
N ALA A 35 0.39 20.87 10.19
CA ALA A 35 0.04 22.29 10.14
C ALA A 35 0.22 22.90 8.73
N LEU A 36 1.26 22.48 8.00
CA LEU A 36 1.50 22.94 6.63
C LEU A 36 0.45 22.39 5.67
N GLU A 37 0.09 21.11 5.82
CA GLU A 37 -0.94 20.43 5.04
C GLU A 37 -2.28 21.19 5.13
N GLN A 38 -2.72 21.54 6.34
CA GLN A 38 -3.93 22.32 6.54
C GLN A 38 -3.85 23.70 5.84
N ASN A 39 -2.74 24.40 5.98
CA ASN A 39 -2.54 25.69 5.30
C ASN A 39 -2.56 25.56 3.77
N MET A 40 -2.09 24.44 3.23
CA MET A 40 -2.13 24.18 1.78
C MET A 40 -3.55 23.90 1.29
N LEU A 41 -4.34 23.13 2.04
CA LEU A 41 -5.76 22.92 1.72
C LEU A 41 -6.52 24.26 1.70
N ASP A 42 -6.35 25.09 2.73
CA ASP A 42 -6.96 26.43 2.78
C ASP A 42 -6.54 27.29 1.60
N LEU A 43 -5.27 27.21 1.18
CA LEU A 43 -4.75 27.94 0.01
C LEU A 43 -5.38 27.43 -1.29
N PHE A 44 -5.53 26.11 -1.46
CA PHE A 44 -6.11 25.51 -2.66
C PHE A 44 -7.57 25.89 -2.82
N ASP A 45 -8.35 25.86 -1.74
CA ASP A 45 -9.75 26.25 -1.69
C ASP A 45 -9.97 27.71 -2.12
N VAL A 46 -9.11 28.61 -1.61
CA VAL A 46 -9.22 30.05 -1.93
C VAL A 46 -8.74 30.37 -3.35
N CYS A 47 -7.67 29.71 -3.80
CA CYS A 47 -7.03 30.08 -5.06
C CYS A 47 -7.73 29.53 -6.31
N ASN A 48 -8.49 28.43 -6.21
CA ASN A 48 -9.18 27.75 -7.31
C ASN A 48 -8.32 27.66 -8.59
N ARG A 49 -7.10 27.16 -8.45
CA ARG A 49 -6.09 27.05 -9.49
C ARG A 49 -5.61 25.62 -9.63
N THR A 50 -5.08 25.29 -10.79
CA THR A 50 -4.42 23.99 -11.01
C THR A 50 -3.18 23.90 -10.11
N VAL A 51 -3.08 22.79 -9.38
CA VAL A 51 -1.95 22.46 -8.52
C VAL A 51 -1.27 21.19 -9.05
N LEU A 52 0.03 21.25 -9.27
CA LEU A 52 0.89 20.10 -9.49
C LEU A 52 1.69 19.85 -8.22
N TYR A 53 1.49 18.69 -7.60
CA TYR A 53 2.11 18.31 -6.35
C TYR A 53 2.96 17.05 -6.52
N VAL A 54 4.27 17.15 -6.30
CA VAL A 54 5.19 16.01 -6.36
C VAL A 54 5.50 15.56 -4.94
N SER A 55 5.28 14.28 -4.64
CA SER A 55 5.62 13.65 -3.37
C SER A 55 5.91 12.17 -3.56
N HIS A 56 6.72 11.61 -2.67
CA HIS A 56 6.90 10.17 -2.52
C HIS A 56 5.98 9.58 -1.43
N ASP A 57 5.22 10.41 -0.73
CA ASP A 57 4.28 10.02 0.33
C ASP A 57 2.85 9.94 -0.26
N ILE A 58 2.37 8.70 -0.42
CA ILE A 58 1.04 8.46 -0.94
C ILE A 58 -0.08 9.03 -0.05
N ASP A 59 0.15 9.08 1.27
CA ASP A 59 -0.85 9.60 2.20
C ASP A 59 -1.01 11.11 2.05
N GLU A 60 0.07 11.86 1.73
CA GLU A 60 -0.02 13.28 1.34
C GLU A 60 -0.86 13.45 0.09
N ALA A 61 -0.56 12.67 -0.95
CA ALA A 61 -1.30 12.75 -2.22
C ALA A 61 -2.79 12.43 -2.01
N CYS A 62 -3.12 11.44 -1.19
CA CYS A 62 -4.50 11.08 -0.87
C CYS A 62 -5.29 12.19 -0.16
N ARG A 63 -4.61 13.03 0.62
CA ARG A 63 -5.26 14.12 1.37
C ARG A 63 -5.34 15.43 0.58
N LEU A 64 -4.38 15.69 -0.31
CA LEU A 64 -4.21 16.98 -0.98
C LEU A 64 -4.64 16.99 -2.45
N CYS A 65 -4.73 15.83 -3.09
CA CYS A 65 -4.93 15.75 -4.53
C CYS A 65 -6.23 15.03 -4.88
N GLU A 66 -6.78 15.29 -6.05
CA GLU A 66 -7.94 14.58 -6.62
C GLU A 66 -7.49 13.44 -7.55
N ARG A 67 -6.34 13.60 -8.18
CA ARG A 67 -5.78 12.66 -9.16
C ARG A 67 -4.32 12.38 -8.87
N ILE A 68 -3.89 11.17 -9.19
CA ILE A 68 -2.50 10.73 -9.07
C ILE A 68 -1.94 10.35 -10.44
N CYS A 69 -0.70 10.79 -10.68
CA CYS A 69 0.16 10.29 -11.74
C CYS A 69 1.31 9.51 -11.11
N VAL A 70 1.32 8.20 -11.27
CA VAL A 70 2.40 7.34 -10.79
C VAL A 70 3.52 7.33 -11.80
N MET A 71 4.73 7.70 -11.35
CA MET A 71 5.93 7.70 -12.18
C MET A 71 6.93 6.67 -11.67
N HIS A 72 7.58 5.97 -12.60
CA HIS A 72 8.66 5.04 -12.29
C HIS A 72 9.72 5.10 -13.39
N ASN A 73 11.00 5.19 -13.01
CA ASN A 73 12.13 5.30 -13.95
C ASN A 73 11.95 6.37 -15.05
N GLY A 74 11.37 7.52 -14.70
CA GLY A 74 11.15 8.63 -15.64
C GLY A 74 9.96 8.46 -16.59
N HIS A 75 9.19 7.39 -16.47
CA HIS A 75 7.99 7.12 -17.27
C HIS A 75 6.73 7.22 -16.43
N VAL A 76 5.65 7.62 -17.07
CA VAL A 76 4.31 7.57 -16.48
C VAL A 76 3.80 6.13 -16.56
N GLU A 77 3.52 5.52 -15.41
CA GLU A 77 3.02 4.16 -15.31
C GLU A 77 1.50 4.09 -15.23
N GLU A 78 0.90 5.02 -14.49
CA GLU A 78 -0.54 5.04 -14.27
C GLU A 78 -1.02 6.46 -13.93
N ILE A 79 -2.18 6.84 -14.46
CA ILE A 79 -2.86 8.10 -14.12
C ILE A 79 -4.33 7.80 -13.83
N GLY A 80 -4.83 8.26 -12.71
CA GLY A 80 -6.22 8.06 -12.34
C GLY A 80 -6.70 8.94 -11.20
N SER A 81 -7.94 8.73 -10.79
CA SER A 81 -8.42 9.24 -9.51
C SER A 81 -7.66 8.56 -8.37
N ILE A 82 -7.58 9.23 -7.22
CA ILE A 82 -6.99 8.61 -6.01
C ILE A 82 -7.68 7.28 -5.69
N GLU A 83 -9.00 7.24 -5.77
CA GLU A 83 -9.76 6.04 -5.47
C GLU A 83 -9.39 4.88 -6.40
N ASP A 84 -9.27 5.11 -7.72
CA ASP A 84 -8.92 4.07 -8.67
C ASP A 84 -7.48 3.57 -8.44
N VAL A 85 -6.50 4.47 -8.39
CA VAL A 85 -5.08 4.10 -8.26
C VAL A 85 -4.80 3.39 -6.92
N VAL A 86 -5.44 3.83 -5.83
CA VAL A 86 -5.23 3.22 -4.51
C VAL A 86 -5.99 1.90 -4.37
N ARG A 87 -7.24 1.82 -4.83
CA ARG A 87 -8.07 0.62 -4.64
C ARG A 87 -7.90 -0.43 -5.73
N ARG A 88 -7.60 -0.01 -6.96
CA ARG A 88 -7.51 -0.86 -8.15
C ARG A 88 -6.27 -0.56 -8.98
N PRO A 89 -5.06 -0.59 -8.38
CA PRO A 89 -3.82 -0.30 -9.09
C PRO A 89 -3.66 -1.25 -10.29
N GLN A 90 -3.34 -0.69 -11.46
CA GLN A 90 -3.17 -1.44 -12.69
C GLN A 90 -1.71 -1.80 -12.94
N THR A 91 -0.76 -1.15 -12.27
CA THR A 91 0.66 -1.38 -12.44
C THR A 91 1.32 -1.83 -11.15
N LEU A 92 2.45 -2.53 -11.26
CA LEU A 92 3.24 -2.93 -10.09
C LEU A 92 3.78 -1.71 -9.32
N ALA A 93 4.15 -0.64 -10.05
CA ALA A 93 4.61 0.59 -9.43
C ALA A 93 3.50 1.23 -8.56
N ALA A 94 2.28 1.35 -9.09
CA ALA A 94 1.12 1.86 -8.36
C ALA A 94 0.77 0.96 -7.16
N LEU A 95 0.75 -0.36 -7.36
CA LEU A 95 0.47 -1.32 -6.29
C LEU A 95 1.46 -1.17 -5.11
N ARG A 96 2.75 -1.03 -5.41
CA ARG A 96 3.80 -0.84 -4.39
C ARG A 96 3.75 0.54 -3.74
N LEU A 97 3.57 1.59 -4.53
CA LEU A 97 3.46 2.96 -4.05
C LEU A 97 2.29 3.12 -3.09
N THR A 98 1.15 2.51 -3.40
CA THR A 98 -0.05 2.53 -2.55
C THR A 98 0.02 1.60 -1.32
N GLY A 99 1.23 1.16 -0.96
CA GLY A 99 1.51 0.48 0.32
C GLY A 99 1.36 -1.04 0.30
N CYS A 100 1.21 -1.69 -0.86
CA CYS A 100 1.24 -3.14 -0.95
C CYS A 100 2.67 -3.66 -0.82
N LYS A 101 3.04 -4.17 0.35
CA LYS A 101 4.39 -4.69 0.63
C LYS A 101 4.56 -6.15 0.21
N ASN A 102 3.48 -6.90 0.10
CA ASN A 102 3.51 -8.29 -0.34
C ASN A 102 3.14 -8.35 -1.82
N THR A 103 4.13 -8.45 -2.68
CA THR A 103 3.97 -8.62 -4.13
C THR A 103 4.75 -9.83 -4.59
N SER A 104 4.21 -10.58 -5.54
CA SER A 104 4.84 -11.74 -6.16
C SER A 104 4.64 -11.70 -7.66
N ARG A 105 5.58 -12.26 -8.41
CA ARG A 105 5.32 -12.65 -9.80
C ARG A 105 4.17 -13.65 -9.80
N ALA A 106 3.35 -13.59 -10.83
CA ALA A 106 2.14 -14.39 -10.91
C ALA A 106 2.03 -15.13 -12.23
N ARG A 107 1.36 -16.27 -12.18
CA ARG A 107 1.02 -17.07 -13.35
C ARG A 107 -0.41 -17.61 -13.20
N LYS A 108 -1.21 -17.47 -14.24
CA LYS A 108 -2.52 -18.11 -14.33
C LYS A 108 -2.34 -19.63 -14.38
N ILE A 109 -3.10 -20.36 -13.57
CA ILE A 109 -3.10 -21.83 -13.55
C ILE A 109 -4.49 -22.43 -13.74
N GLY A 110 -5.53 -21.61 -13.63
CA GLY A 110 -6.91 -21.97 -13.84
C GLY A 110 -7.75 -20.73 -14.18
N GLU A 111 -9.03 -20.88 -14.40
CA GLU A 111 -9.94 -19.78 -14.75
C GLU A 111 -9.98 -18.72 -13.63
N GLU A 112 -10.08 -19.16 -12.39
CA GLU A 112 -10.08 -18.30 -11.18
C GLU A 112 -8.85 -18.51 -10.31
N GLU A 113 -7.83 -19.21 -10.80
CA GLU A 113 -6.68 -19.61 -9.99
C GLU A 113 -5.38 -19.01 -10.51
N VAL A 114 -4.60 -18.46 -9.58
CA VAL A 114 -3.32 -17.82 -9.83
C VAL A 114 -2.25 -18.34 -8.87
N GLU A 115 -1.07 -18.62 -9.40
CA GLU A 115 0.10 -19.00 -8.62
C GLU A 115 0.96 -17.78 -8.33
N ALA A 116 1.29 -17.57 -7.06
CA ALA A 116 2.28 -16.61 -6.57
C ALA A 116 3.67 -17.27 -6.59
N LEU A 117 4.39 -17.06 -7.67
CA LEU A 117 5.66 -17.77 -7.95
C LEU A 117 6.74 -17.54 -6.90
N ASP A 118 6.80 -16.33 -6.33
CA ASP A 118 7.83 -15.98 -5.35
C ASP A 118 7.49 -16.49 -3.94
N TRP A 119 6.24 -16.91 -3.71
CA TRP A 119 5.78 -17.42 -2.41
C TRP A 119 5.57 -18.93 -2.41
N GLY A 120 5.43 -19.57 -3.58
CA GLY A 120 5.02 -20.97 -3.70
C GLY A 120 3.59 -21.23 -3.21
N MET A 121 2.69 -20.27 -3.47
CA MET A 121 1.30 -20.30 -3.01
C MET A 121 0.35 -20.13 -4.18
N THR A 122 -0.79 -20.82 -4.12
CA THR A 122 -1.85 -20.74 -5.12
C THR A 122 -3.09 -20.10 -4.51
N PHE A 123 -3.72 -19.17 -5.21
CA PHE A 123 -4.90 -18.49 -4.75
C PHE A 123 -6.06 -18.64 -5.72
N ASN A 124 -7.24 -18.93 -5.21
CA ASN A 124 -8.48 -18.71 -5.91
C ASN A 124 -8.93 -17.27 -5.67
N VAL A 125 -9.10 -16.50 -6.74
CA VAL A 125 -9.44 -15.07 -6.64
C VAL A 125 -10.94 -14.78 -6.84
N GLY A 126 -11.75 -15.82 -7.05
CA GLY A 126 -13.22 -15.72 -7.19
C GLY A 126 -13.67 -14.89 -8.39
N ARG A 127 -12.78 -14.67 -9.35
CA ARG A 127 -13.04 -13.99 -10.61
C ARG A 127 -12.06 -14.49 -11.67
N GLU A 128 -12.38 -14.25 -12.93
CA GLU A 128 -11.50 -14.61 -14.04
C GLU A 128 -10.10 -13.99 -13.88
N VAL A 129 -9.08 -14.83 -14.01
CA VAL A 129 -7.67 -14.42 -14.03
C VAL A 129 -7.30 -14.07 -15.47
N PRO A 130 -6.82 -12.85 -15.75
CA PRO A 130 -6.34 -12.47 -17.07
C PRO A 130 -5.17 -13.34 -17.54
N ASP A 131 -5.15 -13.69 -18.85
CA ASP A 131 -4.07 -14.53 -19.42
C ASP A 131 -2.69 -13.86 -19.34
N ASN A 132 -2.65 -12.53 -19.37
CA ASN A 132 -1.42 -11.72 -19.26
C ASN A 132 -1.10 -11.28 -17.84
N VAL A 133 -1.66 -11.93 -16.80
CA VAL A 133 -1.30 -11.64 -15.41
C VAL A 133 0.21 -11.80 -15.21
N ALA A 134 0.83 -10.80 -14.60
CA ALA A 134 2.28 -10.78 -14.37
C ALA A 134 2.64 -10.74 -12.89
N TYR A 135 1.83 -10.06 -12.09
CA TYR A 135 2.05 -9.94 -10.65
C TYR A 135 0.73 -10.06 -9.90
N LEU A 136 0.86 -10.45 -8.64
CA LEU A 136 -0.21 -10.33 -7.66
C LEU A 136 0.30 -9.62 -6.39
N GLY A 137 -0.61 -9.03 -5.65
CA GLY A 137 -0.28 -8.40 -4.38
C GLY A 137 -1.38 -8.48 -3.35
N ILE A 138 -0.98 -8.57 -2.08
CA ILE A 138 -1.89 -8.61 -0.93
C ILE A 138 -1.37 -7.61 0.11
N ARG A 139 -2.22 -6.67 0.52
CA ARG A 139 -1.83 -5.68 1.53
C ARG A 139 -1.64 -6.34 2.90
N ALA A 140 -0.63 -5.89 3.64
CA ALA A 140 -0.29 -6.43 4.95
C ALA A 140 -1.44 -6.37 5.98
N SER A 141 -2.37 -5.42 5.83
CA SER A 141 -3.55 -5.26 6.68
C SER A 141 -4.72 -6.21 6.34
N TYR A 142 -4.63 -6.96 5.23
CA TYR A 142 -5.71 -7.83 4.76
C TYR A 142 -5.49 -9.31 5.12
N PHE A 143 -4.50 -9.60 5.92
CA PHE A 143 -4.24 -10.95 6.42
C PHE A 143 -5.09 -11.19 7.66
N HIS A 144 -5.69 -12.38 7.76
CA HIS A 144 -6.50 -12.78 8.91
C HIS A 144 -6.11 -14.16 9.38
N VAL A 145 -6.14 -14.37 10.70
CA VAL A 145 -6.02 -15.71 11.26
C VAL A 145 -7.28 -16.50 10.94
N ASP A 146 -7.13 -17.69 10.38
CA ASP A 146 -8.24 -18.57 10.06
C ASP A 146 -8.59 -19.46 11.24
N ASN A 147 -9.60 -19.07 11.97
CA ASN A 147 -10.09 -19.80 13.16
C ASN A 147 -11.20 -20.82 12.81
N ARG A 148 -11.47 -21.10 11.52
CA ARG A 148 -12.48 -22.07 11.10
C ARG A 148 -12.03 -23.49 11.39
N ALA A 149 -12.97 -24.36 11.76
CA ALA A 149 -12.70 -25.77 12.02
C ALA A 149 -12.15 -26.49 10.78
N GLU A 150 -12.72 -26.19 9.61
CA GLU A 150 -12.25 -26.72 8.33
C GLU A 150 -11.36 -25.73 7.61
N ARG A 151 -10.33 -26.24 6.91
CA ARG A 151 -9.43 -25.41 6.10
C ARG A 151 -10.20 -24.84 4.91
N GLY A 152 -10.32 -23.50 4.87
CA GLY A 152 -10.93 -22.80 3.76
C GLY A 152 -10.02 -22.70 2.52
N ARG A 153 -10.60 -22.33 1.37
CA ARG A 153 -9.80 -21.90 0.22
C ARG A 153 -8.92 -20.72 0.64
N ASN A 154 -7.74 -20.61 0.04
CA ASN A 154 -6.75 -19.57 0.35
C ASN A 154 -6.30 -19.55 1.82
N SER A 155 -6.26 -20.71 2.49
CA SER A 155 -5.75 -20.82 3.86
C SER A 155 -4.45 -21.59 3.90
N TYR A 156 -3.44 -21.02 4.56
CA TYR A 156 -2.08 -21.54 4.63
C TYR A 156 -1.57 -21.51 6.05
N ASP A 157 -0.93 -22.60 6.49
CA ASP A 157 -0.21 -22.64 7.75
C ASP A 157 1.17 -22.02 7.54
N LEU A 158 1.40 -20.84 8.16
CA LEU A 158 2.61 -20.06 7.98
C LEU A 158 3.34 -19.89 9.32
N HIS A 159 4.67 -20.04 9.28
CA HIS A 159 5.52 -19.85 10.46
C HIS A 159 5.80 -18.37 10.68
N VAL A 160 5.66 -17.91 11.94
CA VAL A 160 6.01 -16.56 12.37
C VAL A 160 7.51 -16.47 12.58
N ALA A 161 8.24 -15.95 11.59
CA ALA A 161 9.69 -15.83 11.63
C ALA A 161 10.16 -14.72 12.58
N ARG A 162 9.42 -13.62 12.63
CA ARG A 162 9.79 -12.45 13.43
C ARG A 162 8.58 -11.56 13.70
N VAL A 163 8.61 -10.89 14.85
CA VAL A 163 7.67 -9.81 15.20
C VAL A 163 8.42 -8.54 15.53
N SER A 164 7.81 -7.38 15.25
CA SER A 164 8.34 -6.07 15.57
C SER A 164 7.20 -5.14 15.94
N ASP A 165 7.31 -4.47 17.08
CA ASP A 165 6.26 -3.60 17.61
C ASP A 165 6.51 -2.13 17.27
N SER A 166 5.48 -1.47 16.78
CA SER A 166 5.33 -0.03 16.80
C SER A 166 4.31 0.38 17.88
N ARG A 167 4.02 1.67 17.97
CA ARG A 167 3.09 2.19 18.98
C ARG A 167 1.71 1.52 18.96
N PHE A 168 1.13 1.35 17.77
CA PHE A 168 -0.25 0.87 17.58
C PHE A 168 -0.35 -0.42 16.76
N GLU A 169 0.74 -0.80 16.11
CA GLU A 169 0.77 -1.96 15.22
C GLU A 169 1.89 -2.93 15.61
N ARG A 170 1.68 -4.21 15.34
CA ARG A 170 2.71 -5.24 15.30
C ARG A 170 2.92 -5.65 13.85
N LEU A 171 4.15 -5.55 13.38
CA LEU A 171 4.56 -6.12 12.11
C LEU A 171 5.01 -7.56 12.36
N VAL A 172 4.35 -8.49 11.69
CA VAL A 172 4.65 -9.92 11.73
C VAL A 172 5.24 -10.32 10.39
N LEU A 173 6.40 -10.99 10.41
CA LEU A 173 7.00 -11.59 9.23
C LEU A 173 6.70 -13.08 9.23
N LEU A 174 5.99 -13.53 8.19
CA LEU A 174 5.59 -14.92 7.99
C LEU A 174 6.45 -15.54 6.89
N ASP A 175 7.00 -16.72 7.15
CA ASP A 175 7.75 -17.46 6.11
C ASP A 175 6.78 -18.00 5.06
N ALA A 176 7.02 -17.68 3.79
CA ALA A 176 6.26 -18.25 2.69
C ALA A 176 6.69 -19.71 2.46
N PRO A 177 5.81 -20.57 1.92
CA PRO A 177 6.09 -22.00 1.74
C PRO A 177 7.25 -22.32 0.78
N ARG A 178 7.69 -21.39 -0.04
CA ARG A 178 8.76 -21.58 -1.00
C ARG A 178 10.12 -21.83 -0.30
N VAL A 179 10.69 -22.98 -0.53
CA VAL A 179 11.91 -23.45 0.15
C VAL A 179 13.20 -22.96 -0.52
N ASP A 180 13.22 -22.93 -1.85
CA ASP A 180 14.41 -22.62 -2.67
C ASP A 180 14.78 -21.11 -2.70
N ALA A 181 13.84 -20.25 -2.39
CA ALA A 181 14.05 -18.81 -2.28
C ALA A 181 13.20 -18.25 -1.12
N PRO A 182 13.71 -18.27 0.12
CA PRO A 182 12.95 -17.84 1.29
C PRO A 182 12.43 -16.42 1.11
N THR A 183 11.11 -16.28 1.06
CA THR A 183 10.42 -14.99 0.97
C THR A 183 9.54 -14.84 2.20
N ARG A 184 9.48 -13.64 2.74
CA ARG A 184 8.65 -13.33 3.90
C ARG A 184 7.49 -12.45 3.52
N LEU A 185 6.33 -12.82 4.00
CA LEU A 185 5.11 -12.03 3.92
C LEU A 185 5.03 -11.12 5.13
N GLN A 186 4.63 -9.88 4.90
CA GLN A 186 4.41 -8.91 5.96
C GLN A 186 2.93 -8.87 6.33
N TRP A 187 2.63 -9.08 7.59
CA TRP A 187 1.31 -8.93 8.17
C TRP A 187 1.30 -7.83 9.22
N LYS A 188 0.37 -6.88 9.12
CA LYS A 188 0.17 -5.81 10.08
C LYS A 188 -1.01 -6.13 10.98
N VAL A 189 -0.76 -6.21 12.28
CA VAL A 189 -1.76 -6.45 13.32
C VAL A 189 -1.97 -5.16 14.10
N ASN A 190 -3.22 -4.70 14.15
CA ASN A 190 -3.56 -3.59 15.03
C ASN A 190 -3.57 -4.07 16.49
N LYS A 191 -2.83 -3.39 17.36
CA LYS A 191 -2.71 -3.73 18.78
C LYS A 191 -3.80 -3.11 19.66
N VAL A 192 -4.56 -2.16 19.13
CA VAL A 192 -5.57 -1.42 19.91
C VAL A 192 -6.69 -2.38 20.32
N GLY A 193 -6.88 -2.52 21.63
CA GLY A 193 -7.90 -3.40 22.21
C GLY A 193 -7.57 -4.90 22.19
N VAL A 194 -6.37 -5.29 21.75
CA VAL A 194 -5.93 -6.69 21.77
C VAL A 194 -5.02 -6.93 22.97
N PRO A 195 -5.33 -7.90 23.85
CA PRO A 195 -4.46 -8.30 24.94
C PRO A 195 -3.10 -8.81 24.43
N ALA A 196 -2.04 -8.68 25.23
CA ALA A 196 -0.69 -9.05 24.81
C ALA A 196 -0.54 -10.54 24.45
N ASP A 197 -1.26 -11.41 25.14
CA ASP A 197 -1.34 -12.86 24.92
C ASP A 197 -2.16 -13.25 23.67
N GLY A 198 -2.99 -12.35 23.17
CA GLY A 198 -3.73 -12.50 21.91
C GLY A 198 -2.94 -12.06 20.67
N LEU A 199 -1.72 -11.55 20.83
CA LEU A 199 -0.89 -11.09 19.71
C LEU A 199 0.07 -12.20 19.24
N PRO A 200 0.29 -12.36 17.90
CA PRO A 200 1.21 -13.35 17.34
C PRO A 200 2.61 -13.25 17.93
N GLN A 201 3.23 -14.40 18.22
CA GLN A 201 4.59 -14.49 18.74
C GLN A 201 5.53 -15.15 17.73
N ALA A 202 6.82 -14.81 17.78
CA ALA A 202 7.83 -15.48 16.97
C ALA A 202 7.94 -16.97 17.33
N GLY A 203 8.05 -17.83 16.32
CA GLY A 203 8.11 -19.29 16.48
C GLY A 203 6.77 -20.00 16.39
N GLU A 204 5.65 -19.29 16.41
CA GLU A 204 4.33 -19.87 16.21
C GLU A 204 4.07 -20.24 14.75
N THR A 205 3.20 -21.21 14.53
CA THR A 205 2.60 -21.48 13.23
C THR A 205 1.14 -21.12 13.28
N LEU A 206 0.74 -20.20 12.39
CA LEU A 206 -0.62 -19.69 12.33
C LEU A 206 -1.26 -20.07 11.01
N ARG A 207 -2.52 -20.51 11.06
CA ARG A 207 -3.31 -20.64 9.85
C ARG A 207 -3.80 -19.26 9.40
N MET A 208 -3.30 -18.80 8.27
CA MET A 208 -3.64 -17.51 7.68
C MET A 208 -4.64 -17.70 6.55
N HIS A 209 -5.66 -16.85 6.52
CA HIS A 209 -6.63 -16.77 5.44
C HIS A 209 -6.42 -15.49 4.61
N PHE A 210 -6.54 -15.64 3.28
CA PHE A 210 -6.42 -14.57 2.31
C PHE A 210 -7.74 -14.41 1.56
N ASP A 211 -8.41 -13.29 1.80
CA ASP A 211 -9.67 -12.97 1.12
C ASP A 211 -9.44 -12.78 -0.38
N ALA A 212 -10.14 -13.57 -1.20
CA ALA A 212 -10.06 -13.53 -2.66
C ALA A 212 -10.31 -12.12 -3.22
N SER A 213 -11.23 -11.36 -2.62
CA SER A 213 -11.57 -10.00 -3.04
C SER A 213 -10.47 -8.97 -2.77
N LYS A 214 -9.49 -9.30 -1.92
CA LYS A 214 -8.36 -8.44 -1.51
C LYS A 214 -7.06 -8.76 -2.23
N ILE A 215 -7.07 -9.73 -3.12
CA ILE A 215 -5.92 -10.09 -3.95
C ILE A 215 -5.93 -9.23 -5.21
N HIS A 216 -4.94 -8.37 -5.32
CA HIS A 216 -4.73 -7.54 -6.51
C HIS A 216 -4.01 -8.35 -7.59
N LEU A 217 -4.49 -8.26 -8.82
CA LEU A 217 -3.83 -8.82 -10.00
C LEU A 217 -3.35 -7.66 -10.87
N VAL A 218 -2.12 -7.76 -11.34
CA VAL A 218 -1.49 -6.77 -12.24
C VAL A 218 -1.05 -7.49 -13.50
N CYS A 219 -1.44 -6.95 -14.65
CA CYS A 219 -1.12 -7.44 -15.97
C CYS A 219 0.15 -6.79 -16.54
N ARG A 220 0.70 -7.41 -17.59
CA ARG A 220 1.76 -6.81 -18.42
C ARG A 220 1.17 -5.84 -19.41
#